data_b9e7d3c57b7eaf72959514c5a02df304
#
_entry.id   b9e7d3c57b7eaf72959514c5a02df304
#
_cell.length_a   1.000
_cell.length_b   1.000
_cell.length_c   1.000
_cell.angle_alpha   90.00
_cell.angle_beta   90.00
_cell.angle_gamma   90.00
#
_symmetry.space_group_name_H-M   'P 1'
#
loop_
_entity.id
_entity.type
_entity.pdbx_description
1 polymer ?
#
loop_
_entity_poly.entity_id
_entity_poly.type
_entity_poly.pdbx_seq_one_letter_code
_entity_poly.pdbx_strand_id
1 'polypeptide(L)'
;PTYYATYNEETYIDYETLLKLTSRLLLGGEVIAAKGIGGYHLICDASNERAVARLREIKQRDTKPFAVMFRDLEHLQVYTVTEPMEERCLVSWRRPIVLLRQRSRLASGINPGMR
;
A
#
# COMPACT_ATOMS: atom_id res chain seq x y z
N PRO A 1 20.03 8.39 -8.00
CA PRO A 1 18.82 8.17 -8.79
C PRO A 1 17.98 9.43 -8.89
N THR A 2 17.37 9.60 -10.04
CA THR A 2 16.49 10.73 -10.29
C THR A 2 15.05 10.32 -10.04
N TYR A 3 14.35 11.12 -9.24
CA TYR A 3 12.92 10.90 -8.97
C TYR A 3 12.10 11.98 -9.65
N TYR A 4 11.01 11.60 -10.26
CA TYR A 4 10.06 12.57 -10.79
C TYR A 4 8.65 11.98 -10.77
N ALA A 5 7.65 12.87 -10.77
CA ALA A 5 6.25 12.48 -10.88
C ALA A 5 5.52 13.48 -11.76
N THR A 6 4.48 13.00 -12.44
CA THR A 6 3.60 13.84 -13.24
C THR A 6 2.21 13.80 -12.63
N TYR A 7 1.62 14.98 -12.43
CA TYR A 7 0.27 15.12 -11.92
C TYR A 7 -0.37 16.37 -12.54
N ASN A 8 -1.56 16.22 -13.10
CA ASN A 8 -2.26 17.30 -13.80
C ASN A 8 -1.38 18.02 -14.84
N GLU A 9 -0.65 17.21 -15.63
CA GLU A 9 0.24 17.68 -16.69
C GLU A 9 1.50 18.43 -16.21
N GLU A 10 1.68 18.57 -14.90
CA GLU A 10 2.89 19.15 -14.32
C GLU A 10 3.85 18.05 -13.88
N THR A 11 5.15 18.30 -14.07
CA THR A 11 6.20 17.38 -13.65
C THR A 11 6.89 17.92 -12.40
N TYR A 12 6.98 17.07 -11.39
CA TYR A 12 7.61 17.40 -10.10
C TYR A 12 8.88 16.59 -9.96
N ILE A 13 9.98 17.25 -9.63
CA ILE A 13 11.31 16.63 -9.53
C ILE A 13 11.93 16.74 -8.14
N ASP A 14 11.41 17.61 -7.28
CA ASP A 14 11.89 17.76 -5.93
C ASP A 14 11.33 16.64 -5.03
N TYR A 15 12.23 15.91 -4.36
CA TYR A 15 11.85 14.75 -3.57
C TYR A 15 10.88 15.08 -2.44
N GLU A 16 11.11 16.18 -1.71
CA GLU A 16 10.19 16.58 -0.63
C GLU A 16 8.81 16.94 -1.17
N THR A 17 8.76 17.66 -2.27
CA THR A 17 7.49 17.99 -2.92
C THR A 17 6.77 16.75 -3.39
N LEU A 18 7.50 15.79 -3.97
CA LEU A 18 6.93 14.50 -4.39
C LEU A 18 6.33 13.74 -3.22
N LEU A 19 7.02 13.66 -2.08
CA LEU A 19 6.52 12.97 -0.90
C LEU A 19 5.27 13.64 -0.34
N LYS A 20 5.25 14.96 -0.26
CA LYS A 20 4.09 15.71 0.22
C LYS A 20 2.87 15.54 -0.69
N LEU A 21 3.08 15.63 -1.99
CA LEU A 21 2.02 15.43 -2.97
C LEU A 21 1.46 14.01 -2.90
N THR A 22 2.35 13.02 -2.87
CA THR A 22 1.95 11.61 -2.79
C THR A 22 1.14 11.34 -1.53
N SER A 23 1.60 11.83 -0.38
CA SER A 23 0.88 11.65 0.89
C SER A 23 -0.49 12.30 0.84
N ARG A 24 -0.59 13.50 0.30
CA ARG A 24 -1.86 14.22 0.17
C ARG A 24 -2.84 13.48 -0.73
N LEU A 25 -2.37 12.98 -1.87
CA LEU A 25 -3.21 12.25 -2.80
C LEU A 25 -3.70 10.93 -2.20
N LEU A 26 -2.82 10.19 -1.53
CA LEU A 26 -3.22 8.95 -0.87
C LEU A 26 -4.26 9.19 0.22
N LEU A 27 -4.05 10.20 1.06
CA LEU A 27 -5.02 10.56 2.10
C LEU A 27 -6.35 11.01 1.51
N GLY A 28 -6.33 11.60 0.33
CA GLY A 28 -7.53 12.00 -0.40
C GLY A 28 -8.25 10.86 -1.11
N GLY A 29 -7.74 9.63 -1.02
CA GLY A 29 -8.37 8.46 -1.63
C GLY A 29 -7.98 8.20 -3.09
N GLU A 30 -6.92 8.82 -3.57
CA GLU A 30 -6.45 8.61 -4.94
C GLU A 30 -5.67 7.31 -5.09
N VAL A 31 -5.69 6.76 -6.30
CA VAL A 31 -4.86 5.62 -6.68
C VAL A 31 -3.65 6.17 -7.44
N ILE A 32 -2.47 5.77 -7.02
CA ILE A 32 -1.20 6.25 -7.57
C ILE A 32 -0.47 5.11 -8.27
N ALA A 33 0.15 5.41 -9.40
CA ALA A 33 1.07 4.48 -10.06
C ALA A 33 2.49 4.83 -9.64
N ALA A 34 3.17 3.87 -9.02
CA ALA A 34 4.56 4.03 -8.59
C ALA A 34 5.44 3.04 -9.34
N LYS A 35 6.58 3.52 -9.86
CA LYS A 35 7.50 2.64 -10.58
C LYS A 35 8.42 1.92 -9.61
N GLY A 36 8.37 0.60 -9.65
CA GLY A 36 9.30 -0.26 -8.93
C GLY A 36 10.29 -0.94 -9.89
N ILE A 37 11.09 -1.85 -9.36
CA ILE A 37 12.11 -2.55 -10.14
C ILE A 37 11.50 -3.39 -11.26
N GLY A 38 10.39 -4.06 -10.99
CA GLY A 38 9.73 -4.95 -11.96
C GLY A 38 8.64 -4.28 -12.79
N GLY A 39 8.44 -2.95 -12.68
CA GLY A 39 7.40 -2.23 -13.39
C GLY A 39 6.62 -1.31 -12.48
N TYR A 40 5.43 -0.90 -12.92
CA TYR A 40 4.58 -0.02 -12.12
C TYR A 40 3.73 -0.80 -11.12
N HIS A 41 3.58 -0.22 -9.93
CA HIS A 41 2.66 -0.69 -8.90
C HIS A 41 1.56 0.34 -8.71
N LEU A 42 0.33 -0.12 -8.57
CA LEU A 42 -0.77 0.77 -8.20
C LEU A 42 -0.94 0.72 -6.69
N ILE A 43 -0.99 1.88 -6.06
CA ILE A 43 -1.09 2.00 -4.61
C ILE A 43 -2.23 2.93 -4.21
N CYS A 44 -2.82 2.66 -3.06
CA CYS A 44 -3.84 3.50 -2.46
C CYS A 44 -3.85 3.33 -0.94
N ASP A 45 -4.63 4.16 -0.26
CA ASP A 45 -4.80 4.08 1.19
C ASP A 45 -5.63 2.84 1.54
N ALA A 46 -5.01 1.90 2.27
CA ALA A 46 -5.62 0.63 2.65
C ALA A 46 -6.80 0.79 3.63
N SER A 47 -6.92 1.94 4.28
CA SER A 47 -8.03 2.22 5.20
C SER A 47 -9.22 2.90 4.51
N ASN A 48 -9.09 3.27 3.24
CA ASN A 48 -10.13 3.96 2.49
C ASN A 48 -10.90 2.98 1.61
N GLU A 49 -12.15 2.70 1.98
CA GLU A 49 -13.00 1.73 1.26
C GLU A 49 -13.17 2.07 -0.22
N ARG A 50 -13.38 3.35 -0.53
CA ARG A 50 -13.57 3.78 -1.93
C ARG A 50 -12.30 3.64 -2.76
N ALA A 51 -11.16 3.98 -2.16
CA ALA A 51 -9.87 3.85 -2.84
C ALA A 51 -9.56 2.39 -3.16
N VAL A 52 -9.77 1.50 -2.21
CA VAL A 52 -9.56 0.07 -2.40
C VAL A 52 -10.51 -0.50 -3.44
N ALA A 53 -11.78 -0.11 -3.41
CA ALA A 53 -12.77 -0.55 -4.40
C ALA A 53 -12.36 -0.08 -5.81
N ARG A 54 -11.91 1.16 -5.94
CA ARG A 54 -11.43 1.70 -7.22
C ARG A 54 -10.22 0.94 -7.74
N LEU A 55 -9.28 0.61 -6.84
CA LEU A 55 -8.10 -0.17 -7.20
C LEU A 55 -8.50 -1.57 -7.71
N ARG A 56 -9.50 -2.20 -7.11
CA ARG A 56 -10.06 -3.47 -7.56
C ARG A 56 -10.58 -3.37 -8.98
N GLU A 57 -11.34 -2.33 -9.28
CA GLU A 57 -11.88 -2.09 -10.62
C GLU A 57 -10.76 -1.91 -11.64
N ILE A 58 -9.77 -1.07 -11.32
CA ILE A 58 -8.66 -0.77 -12.23
C ILE A 58 -7.88 -2.05 -12.55
N LYS A 59 -7.61 -2.88 -11.55
CA LYS A 59 -6.84 -4.11 -11.72
C LYS A 59 -7.68 -5.29 -12.17
N GLN A 60 -9.00 -5.17 -12.18
CA GLN A 60 -9.92 -6.25 -12.49
C GLN A 60 -9.65 -7.49 -11.65
N ARG A 61 -9.41 -7.27 -10.36
CA ARG A 61 -9.05 -8.32 -9.40
C ARG A 61 -10.17 -8.49 -8.37
N ASP A 62 -11.06 -9.44 -8.60
CA ASP A 62 -12.25 -9.60 -7.75
C ASP A 62 -11.96 -10.24 -6.39
N THR A 63 -11.07 -11.23 -6.34
CA THR A 63 -10.89 -12.05 -5.14
C THR A 63 -9.48 -12.12 -4.59
N LYS A 64 -8.45 -11.82 -5.40
CA LYS A 64 -7.07 -11.90 -4.92
C LYS A 64 -6.78 -10.80 -3.90
N PRO A 65 -6.19 -11.14 -2.75
CA PRO A 65 -5.86 -10.12 -1.75
C PRO A 65 -4.77 -9.17 -2.27
N PHE A 66 -4.80 -7.95 -1.74
CA PHE A 66 -3.74 -6.99 -1.98
C PHE A 66 -2.71 -7.06 -0.87
N ALA A 67 -1.45 -6.87 -1.23
CA ALA A 67 -0.40 -6.69 -0.24
C ALA A 67 -0.55 -5.32 0.41
N VAL A 68 -0.31 -5.25 1.71
CA VAL A 68 -0.39 -4.01 2.47
C VAL A 68 0.97 -3.70 3.06
N MET A 69 1.39 -2.44 2.92
CA MET A 69 2.62 -1.93 3.51
C MET A 69 2.29 -1.09 4.73
N PHE A 70 2.99 -1.32 5.82
CA PHE A 70 2.86 -0.55 7.04
C PHE A 70 4.12 0.27 7.28
N ARG A 71 3.95 1.39 7.97
CA ARG A 71 5.05 2.27 8.32
C ARG A 71 6.14 1.56 9.12
N ASP A 72 5.71 0.75 10.11
CA ASP A 72 6.60 0.01 11.01
C ASP A 72 5.83 -1.15 11.66
N LEU A 73 6.52 -1.94 12.47
CA LEU A 73 5.90 -3.06 13.17
C LEU A 73 4.80 -2.64 14.13
N GLU A 74 4.96 -1.50 14.80
CA GLU A 74 3.95 -1.02 15.74
C GLU A 74 2.61 -0.75 15.05
N HIS A 75 2.65 -0.10 13.90
CA HIS A 75 1.44 0.16 13.11
C HIS A 75 0.83 -1.12 12.57
N LEU A 76 1.67 -2.05 12.11
CA LEU A 76 1.22 -3.34 11.62
C LEU A 76 0.51 -4.14 12.72
N GLN A 77 1.02 -4.10 13.94
CA GLN A 77 0.48 -4.86 15.08
C GLN A 77 -0.88 -4.36 15.54
N VAL A 78 -1.28 -3.15 15.16
CA VAL A 78 -2.64 -2.65 15.40
C VAL A 78 -3.65 -3.49 14.62
N TYR A 79 -3.28 -3.97 13.43
CA TYR A 79 -4.19 -4.68 12.51
C TYR A 79 -3.96 -6.18 12.47
N THR A 80 -2.83 -6.66 12.96
CA THR A 80 -2.46 -8.07 12.83
C THR A 80 -1.92 -8.62 14.15
N VAL A 81 -1.95 -9.95 14.25
CA VAL A 81 -1.28 -10.68 15.32
C VAL A 81 0.00 -11.25 14.73
N THR A 82 1.15 -10.96 15.37
CA THR A 82 2.44 -11.42 14.88
C THR A 82 3.12 -12.32 15.89
N GLU A 83 3.89 -13.31 15.38
CA GLU A 83 4.79 -14.14 16.18
C GLU A 83 6.23 -13.68 15.94
N PRO A 84 7.16 -13.99 16.87
CA PRO A 84 8.55 -13.50 16.74
C PRO A 84 9.22 -13.85 15.42
N MET A 85 8.96 -15.04 14.88
CA MET A 85 9.54 -15.44 13.60
C MET A 85 8.99 -14.59 12.45
N GLU A 86 7.70 -14.30 12.48
CA GLU A 86 7.05 -13.44 11.48
C GLU A 86 7.61 -12.03 11.52
N GLU A 87 7.82 -11.49 12.72
CA GLU A 87 8.41 -10.17 12.90
C GLU A 87 9.82 -10.09 12.34
N ARG A 88 10.64 -11.12 12.58
CA ARG A 88 12.00 -11.19 12.02
C ARG A 88 11.99 -11.22 10.50
N CYS A 89 11.06 -11.96 9.90
CA CYS A 89 10.91 -11.99 8.45
C CYS A 89 10.52 -10.61 7.90
N LEU A 90 9.56 -9.94 8.53
CA LEU A 90 9.07 -8.63 8.08
C LEU A 90 10.14 -7.56 8.07
N VAL A 91 11.04 -7.55 9.05
CA VAL A 91 12.09 -6.54 9.15
C VAL A 91 13.40 -6.97 8.47
N SER A 92 13.46 -8.18 7.91
CA SER A 92 14.65 -8.65 7.22
C SER A 92 14.95 -7.80 5.98
N TRP A 93 16.22 -7.83 5.53
CA TRP A 93 16.62 -7.07 4.34
C TRP A 93 15.90 -7.48 3.06
N ARG A 94 15.35 -8.68 3.03
CA ARG A 94 14.60 -9.21 1.89
C ARG A 94 13.19 -8.63 1.76
N ARG A 95 12.68 -8.06 2.85
CA ARG A 95 11.34 -7.45 2.88
C ARG A 95 10.26 -8.32 2.22
N PRO A 96 10.10 -9.59 2.63
CA PRO A 96 9.14 -10.49 2.00
C PRO A 96 7.70 -10.10 2.32
N ILE A 97 6.77 -10.59 1.50
CA ILE A 97 5.35 -10.54 1.84
C ILE A 97 5.09 -11.69 2.82
N VAL A 98 4.50 -11.36 3.97
CA VAL A 98 4.22 -12.33 5.03
C VAL A 98 2.72 -12.40 5.25
N LEU A 99 2.18 -13.62 5.32
CA LEU A 99 0.76 -13.84 5.63
C LEU A 99 0.58 -13.83 7.14
N LEU A 100 -0.25 -12.90 7.62
CA LEU A 100 -0.46 -12.69 9.05
C LEU A 100 -1.95 -12.83 9.41
N ARG A 101 -2.20 -13.14 10.67
CA ARG A 101 -3.55 -13.16 11.21
C ARG A 101 -4.07 -11.74 11.40
N GLN A 102 -5.25 -11.46 10.85
CA GLN A 102 -5.86 -10.16 10.99
C GLN A 102 -6.47 -9.98 12.37
N ARG A 103 -6.23 -8.85 13.00
CA ARG A 103 -6.79 -8.46 14.29
C ARG A 103 -7.90 -7.43 14.13
N SER A 104 -7.64 -6.41 13.31
CA SER A 104 -8.56 -5.32 13.02
C SER A 104 -8.75 -5.18 11.52
N ARG A 105 -9.89 -4.65 11.11
CA ARG A 105 -10.19 -4.51 9.70
C ARG A 105 -9.53 -3.28 9.08
N LEU A 106 -8.91 -3.50 7.94
CA LEU A 106 -8.66 -2.50 6.93
C LEU A 106 -9.89 -2.41 6.03
N ALA A 107 -9.79 -1.71 4.89
CA ALA A 107 -10.89 -1.67 3.93
C ALA A 107 -11.27 -3.08 3.47
N SER A 108 -12.55 -3.37 3.37
CA SER A 108 -13.05 -4.72 3.07
C SER A 108 -12.59 -5.27 1.73
N GLY A 109 -12.34 -4.38 0.74
CA GLY A 109 -11.90 -4.78 -0.59
C GLY A 109 -10.46 -5.30 -0.66
N ILE A 110 -9.65 -5.20 0.42
CA ILE A 110 -8.27 -5.66 0.42
C ILE A 110 -8.21 -7.18 0.32
N ASN A 111 -9.06 -7.86 1.07
CA ASN A 111 -9.12 -9.31 1.05
C ASN A 111 -10.58 -9.78 1.17
N PRO A 112 -11.33 -9.75 0.06
CA PRO A 112 -12.77 -10.01 0.09
C PRO A 112 -13.16 -11.41 0.58
N GLY A 113 -12.26 -12.38 0.44
CA GLY A 113 -12.53 -13.77 0.83
C GLY A 113 -12.20 -14.10 2.28
N MET A 114 -11.66 -13.15 3.05
CA MET A 114 -11.25 -13.35 4.45
C MET A 114 -12.07 -12.49 5.39
N ARG A 115 -12.31 -13.05 6.55
CA ARG A 115 -13.05 -12.38 7.61
C ARG A 115 -12.16 -12.09 8.80
#